data_9bd01185dd3d61d8539a1148690c58d9
#
_entry.id   9bd01185dd3d61d8539a1148690c58d9
#
_cell.length_a   1.000
_cell.length_b   1.000
_cell.length_c   1.000
_cell.angle_alpha   90.00
_cell.angle_beta   90.00
_cell.angle_gamma   90.00
#
_symmetry.space_group_name_H-M   'P 1'
#
loop_
_entity.id
_entity.type
_entity.pdbx_description
1 polymer ?
#
loop_
_entity_poly.entity_id
_entity_poly.type
_entity_poly.pdbx_seq_one_letter_code
_entity_poly.pdbx_strand_id
1 'polypeptide(L)'
;NFSKVDFDVYNLFTLFKKDVVVKLGKKYPNIGLFSPMSMSIWTRKGTKTISVSSLSAAAMADIMGIPADDADLVAYGKLIQDTLRAALPNAKVEKVAYEMKQPEGPLVSTAQFAIDPDGDWEEIKEEFQENFEAALIPAMFINAGFNDLNYDMEESGYEGYNFYDVYSICYLEVIYTVARKHPEAGAFAPCSLYMYQRKGKNTMEIGFPSVYNWIASLAIEDKESHDVLVMAQKKMEAILKELTAK
;
A
#
# COMPACT_ATOMS: atom_id res chain seq x y z
N ASN A 1 -20.23 8.79 -11.36
CA ASN A 1 -19.82 10.03 -10.73
C ASN A 1 -19.94 9.93 -9.22
N PHE A 2 -19.20 9.00 -8.66
CA PHE A 2 -19.19 8.54 -7.28
C PHE A 2 -19.14 9.69 -6.26
N SER A 3 -18.15 10.58 -6.38
CA SER A 3 -17.96 11.67 -5.41
C SER A 3 -19.12 12.67 -5.37
N LYS A 4 -19.84 12.86 -6.48
CA LYS A 4 -20.96 13.83 -6.52
C LYS A 4 -22.23 13.34 -5.84
N VAL A 5 -22.34 12.04 -5.53
CA VAL A 5 -23.53 11.47 -4.89
C VAL A 5 -23.38 11.44 -3.37
N ASP A 6 -22.25 10.92 -2.87
CA ASP A 6 -22.07 10.59 -1.46
C ASP A 6 -21.18 11.59 -0.71
N PHE A 7 -20.29 12.30 -1.42
CA PHE A 7 -19.30 13.20 -0.84
C PHE A 7 -19.27 14.56 -1.52
N ASP A 8 -19.03 15.60 -0.76
CA ASP A 8 -18.61 16.90 -1.29
C ASP A 8 -17.10 16.86 -1.63
N VAL A 9 -16.32 16.13 -0.84
CA VAL A 9 -14.91 15.87 -1.06
C VAL A 9 -14.62 14.39 -0.74
N TYR A 10 -13.91 13.70 -1.62
CA TYR A 10 -13.25 12.43 -1.34
C TYR A 10 -11.95 12.38 -2.13
N ASN A 11 -10.84 12.48 -1.43
CA ASN A 11 -9.51 12.45 -2.03
C ASN A 11 -8.65 11.38 -1.37
N LEU A 12 -7.88 10.69 -2.19
CA LEU A 12 -6.77 9.84 -1.76
C LEU A 12 -5.50 10.64 -1.94
N PHE A 13 -4.62 10.60 -0.97
CA PHE A 13 -3.28 11.15 -1.11
C PHE A 13 -2.26 10.30 -0.39
N THR A 14 -1.01 10.46 -0.76
CA THR A 14 0.08 9.68 -0.24
C THR A 14 1.07 10.57 0.50
N LEU A 15 1.69 10.02 1.54
CA LEU A 15 2.76 10.65 2.30
C LEU A 15 4.02 9.79 2.20
N PHE A 16 5.13 10.44 1.88
CA PHE A 16 6.44 9.83 1.85
C PHE A 16 7.44 10.64 2.69
N LYS A 17 8.14 9.98 3.60
CA LYS A 17 9.20 10.59 4.40
C LYS A 17 10.50 9.80 4.20
N LYS A 18 11.32 10.27 3.25
CA LYS A 18 12.53 9.62 2.76
C LYS A 18 13.43 9.07 3.87
N ASP A 19 13.88 9.93 4.78
CA ASP A 19 14.83 9.56 5.84
C ASP A 19 14.32 8.44 6.77
N VAL A 20 13.01 8.40 7.02
CA VAL A 20 12.38 7.37 7.86
C VAL A 20 12.23 6.07 7.10
N VAL A 21 11.72 6.13 5.85
CA VAL A 21 11.53 4.96 5.00
C VAL A 21 12.86 4.28 4.70
N VAL A 22 13.90 5.05 4.41
CA VAL A 22 15.27 4.51 4.20
C VAL A 22 15.78 3.78 5.44
N LYS A 23 15.60 4.33 6.65
CA LYS A 23 16.00 3.65 7.89
C LYS A 23 15.25 2.32 8.09
N LEU A 24 13.94 2.34 7.88
CA LEU A 24 13.11 1.13 7.99
C LEU A 24 13.46 0.10 6.91
N GLY A 25 13.71 0.53 5.66
CA GLY A 25 14.05 -0.35 4.55
C GLY A 25 15.39 -1.08 4.69
N LYS A 26 16.33 -0.51 5.45
CA LYS A 26 17.57 -1.20 5.83
C LYS A 26 17.31 -2.42 6.73
N LYS A 27 16.29 -2.35 7.58
CA LYS A 27 15.89 -3.41 8.52
C LYS A 27 14.82 -4.33 7.93
N TYR A 28 13.80 -3.74 7.32
CA TYR A 28 12.57 -4.40 6.91
C TYR A 28 12.29 -4.13 5.43
N PRO A 29 12.65 -5.07 4.55
CA PRO A 29 12.47 -4.85 3.11
C PRO A 29 11.00 -4.71 2.68
N ASN A 30 10.06 -5.15 3.50
CA ASN A 30 8.63 -4.99 3.24
C ASN A 30 8.06 -3.61 3.62
N ILE A 31 8.89 -2.62 4.00
CA ILE A 31 8.44 -1.22 4.18
C ILE A 31 7.86 -0.62 2.90
N GLY A 32 8.21 -1.18 1.74
CA GLY A 32 7.59 -0.81 0.47
C GLY A 32 6.07 -0.89 0.45
N LEU A 33 5.46 -1.71 1.33
CA LEU A 33 4.00 -1.74 1.54
C LEU A 33 3.41 -0.38 1.94
N PHE A 34 4.24 0.51 2.52
CA PHE A 34 3.87 1.83 3.02
C PHE A 34 4.78 2.94 2.51
N SER A 35 5.28 2.81 1.29
CA SER A 35 6.24 3.75 0.70
C SER A 35 5.85 4.12 -0.75
N PRO A 36 4.87 5.02 -0.90
CA PRO A 36 4.28 5.93 0.08
C PRO A 36 3.17 5.30 0.92
N MET A 37 2.91 5.92 2.10
CA MET A 37 1.76 5.61 2.92
C MET A 37 0.53 6.33 2.38
N SER A 38 -0.62 5.65 2.37
CA SER A 38 -1.88 6.16 1.86
C SER A 38 -2.75 6.78 2.95
N MET A 39 -3.52 7.80 2.58
CA MET A 39 -4.50 8.48 3.41
C MET A 39 -5.75 8.83 2.60
N SER A 40 -6.89 8.93 3.26
CA SER A 40 -8.08 9.56 2.68
C SER A 40 -8.50 10.82 3.41
N ILE A 41 -9.01 11.79 2.65
CA ILE A 41 -9.67 12.98 3.16
C ILE A 41 -11.06 13.02 2.57
N TRP A 42 -12.07 13.16 3.43
CA TRP A 42 -13.44 13.24 2.94
C TRP A 42 -14.34 14.19 3.75
N THR A 43 -15.39 14.66 3.08
CA THR A 43 -16.53 15.32 3.66
C THR A 43 -17.77 14.68 3.06
N ARG A 44 -18.60 14.06 3.90
CA ARG A 44 -19.88 13.52 3.43
C ARG A 44 -20.81 14.66 3.01
N LYS A 45 -21.59 14.42 1.96
CA LYS A 45 -22.50 15.39 1.41
C LYS A 45 -23.48 15.92 2.47
N GLY A 46 -23.60 17.23 2.52
CA GLY A 46 -24.48 17.91 3.49
C GLY A 46 -23.93 18.00 4.91
N THR A 47 -22.68 17.56 5.15
CA THR A 47 -21.98 17.75 6.44
C THR A 47 -20.93 18.85 6.33
N LYS A 48 -20.50 19.38 7.48
CA LYS A 48 -19.41 20.37 7.58
C LYS A 48 -18.14 19.78 8.22
N THR A 49 -18.10 18.47 8.37
CA THR A 49 -16.97 17.78 9.01
C THR A 49 -16.02 17.28 7.96
N ILE A 50 -14.75 17.65 8.08
CA ILE A 50 -13.65 17.06 7.32
C ILE A 50 -13.09 15.92 8.16
N SER A 51 -13.00 14.74 7.56
CA SER A 51 -12.39 13.57 8.16
C SER A 51 -11.15 13.15 7.38
N VAL A 52 -10.14 12.64 8.09
CA VAL A 52 -8.92 12.07 7.51
C VAL A 52 -8.66 10.73 8.16
N SER A 53 -8.31 9.72 7.37
CA SER A 53 -7.88 8.43 7.89
C SER A 53 -6.49 8.05 7.39
N SER A 54 -5.76 7.36 8.23
CA SER A 54 -4.48 6.73 7.93
C SER A 54 -4.30 5.47 8.77
N LEU A 55 -3.38 4.60 8.37
CA LEU A 55 -2.98 3.47 9.21
C LEU A 55 -2.18 3.94 10.43
N SER A 56 -2.36 3.26 11.55
CA SER A 56 -1.51 3.46 12.73
C SER A 56 -0.19 2.71 12.58
N ALA A 57 0.84 3.11 13.36
CA ALA A 57 2.10 2.37 13.42
C ALA A 57 1.89 0.89 13.82
N ALA A 58 0.98 0.63 14.76
CA ALA A 58 0.65 -0.72 15.18
C ALA A 58 0.05 -1.56 14.03
N ALA A 59 -0.88 -0.98 13.25
CA ALA A 59 -1.45 -1.67 12.09
C ALA A 59 -0.38 -1.93 11.01
N MET A 60 0.51 -0.98 10.77
CA MET A 60 1.64 -1.20 9.84
C MET A 60 2.57 -2.31 10.34
N ALA A 61 2.86 -2.38 11.66
CA ALA A 61 3.65 -3.43 12.26
C ALA A 61 3.03 -4.81 12.07
N ASP A 62 1.73 -4.92 12.33
CA ASP A 62 0.98 -6.17 12.18
C ASP A 62 1.00 -6.66 10.73
N ILE A 63 0.77 -5.75 9.77
CA ILE A 63 0.80 -6.07 8.33
C ILE A 63 2.21 -6.49 7.89
N MET A 64 3.25 -5.81 8.37
CA MET A 64 4.64 -6.13 8.04
C MET A 64 5.17 -7.35 8.80
N GLY A 65 4.50 -7.80 9.84
CA GLY A 65 4.99 -8.87 10.71
C GLY A 65 6.25 -8.49 11.52
N ILE A 66 6.34 -7.23 11.96
CA ILE A 66 7.49 -6.69 12.70
C ILE A 66 7.09 -6.26 14.11
N PRO A 67 8.05 -6.04 15.03
CA PRO A 67 7.73 -5.56 16.37
C PRO A 67 7.00 -4.20 16.36
N ALA A 68 5.87 -4.12 17.05
CA ALA A 68 5.06 -2.89 17.14
C ALA A 68 5.75 -1.75 17.90
N ASP A 69 6.77 -2.07 18.68
CA ASP A 69 7.61 -1.15 19.44
C ASP A 69 8.93 -0.77 18.75
N ASP A 70 9.11 -1.15 17.45
CA ASP A 70 10.27 -0.66 16.69
C ASP A 70 10.30 0.87 16.70
N ALA A 71 11.41 1.43 17.19
CA ALA A 71 11.53 2.86 17.46
C ALA A 71 11.38 3.73 16.20
N ASP A 72 11.86 3.27 15.04
CA ASP A 72 11.74 4.01 13.78
C ASP A 72 10.30 3.98 13.26
N LEU A 73 9.60 2.85 13.40
CA LEU A 73 8.19 2.74 13.02
C LEU A 73 7.29 3.57 13.94
N VAL A 74 7.53 3.54 15.25
CA VAL A 74 6.81 4.38 16.22
C VAL A 74 7.03 5.86 15.93
N ALA A 75 8.28 6.25 15.61
CA ALA A 75 8.60 7.63 15.21
C ALA A 75 7.89 8.03 13.91
N TYR A 76 7.76 7.10 12.94
CA TYR A 76 7.01 7.34 11.72
C TYR A 76 5.52 7.58 12.00
N GLY A 77 4.89 6.70 12.78
CA GLY A 77 3.50 6.87 13.19
C GLY A 77 3.25 8.19 13.94
N LYS A 78 4.19 8.59 14.81
CA LYS A 78 4.13 9.88 15.51
C LYS A 78 4.23 11.06 14.54
N LEU A 79 5.14 11.01 13.58
CA LEU A 79 5.29 12.05 12.56
C LEU A 79 4.00 12.25 11.77
N ILE A 80 3.34 11.15 11.39
CA ILE A 80 2.05 11.19 10.70
C ILE A 80 1.00 11.89 11.56
N GLN A 81 0.87 11.51 12.82
CA GLN A 81 -0.08 12.12 13.76
C GLN A 81 0.22 13.61 13.98
N ASP A 82 1.48 13.98 14.16
CA ASP A 82 1.88 15.36 14.36
C ASP A 82 1.58 16.22 13.12
N THR A 83 1.80 15.67 11.92
CA THR A 83 1.46 16.32 10.64
C THR A 83 -0.06 16.55 10.54
N LEU A 84 -0.86 15.54 10.86
CA LEU A 84 -2.32 15.65 10.84
C LEU A 84 -2.82 16.68 11.88
N ARG A 85 -2.24 16.70 13.08
CA ARG A 85 -2.58 17.68 14.13
C ARG A 85 -2.19 19.11 13.73
N ALA A 86 -1.06 19.28 13.05
CA ALA A 86 -0.64 20.58 12.54
C ALA A 86 -1.59 21.08 11.44
N ALA A 87 -2.03 20.19 10.55
CA ALA A 87 -3.00 20.52 9.49
C ALA A 87 -4.41 20.76 10.03
N LEU A 88 -4.81 20.06 11.08
CA LEU A 88 -6.14 20.08 11.67
C LEU A 88 -6.07 20.27 13.22
N PRO A 89 -5.68 21.45 13.70
CA PRO A 89 -5.34 21.67 15.12
C PRO A 89 -6.50 21.44 16.10
N ASN A 90 -7.74 21.58 15.61
CA ASN A 90 -8.95 21.38 16.41
C ASN A 90 -9.61 20.00 16.19
N ALA A 91 -8.96 19.11 15.42
CA ALA A 91 -9.52 17.79 15.15
C ALA A 91 -9.51 16.88 16.38
N LYS A 92 -10.56 16.08 16.49
CA LYS A 92 -10.58 14.94 17.40
C LYS A 92 -9.88 13.75 16.73
N VAL A 93 -9.01 13.09 17.47
CA VAL A 93 -8.43 11.82 17.05
C VAL A 93 -9.30 10.70 17.65
N GLU A 94 -9.92 9.94 16.80
CA GLU A 94 -10.81 8.84 17.18
C GLU A 94 -10.31 7.54 16.55
N LYS A 95 -10.44 6.45 17.28
CA LYS A 95 -10.38 5.12 16.68
C LYS A 95 -11.71 4.85 16.01
N VAL A 96 -11.70 4.00 14.98
CA VAL A 96 -12.94 3.50 14.39
C VAL A 96 -13.81 2.82 15.47
N ALA A 97 -15.12 3.02 15.38
CA ALA A 97 -16.09 2.60 16.40
C ALA A 97 -16.55 1.14 16.27
N TYR A 98 -15.79 0.30 15.59
CA TYR A 98 -16.09 -1.13 15.40
C TYR A 98 -14.89 -2.00 15.76
N GLU A 99 -15.14 -3.26 16.10
CA GLU A 99 -14.09 -4.23 16.36
C GLU A 99 -13.54 -4.79 15.03
N MET A 100 -12.22 -4.94 14.96
CA MET A 100 -11.58 -5.59 13.83
C MET A 100 -11.92 -7.08 13.81
N LYS A 101 -12.17 -7.61 12.62
CA LYS A 101 -12.37 -9.05 12.40
C LYS A 101 -11.05 -9.78 12.28
N GLN A 102 -11.10 -11.10 12.49
CA GLN A 102 -9.98 -11.96 12.09
C GLN A 102 -9.83 -11.91 10.57
N PRO A 103 -8.60 -11.73 10.04
CA PRO A 103 -8.35 -11.76 8.62
C PRO A 103 -8.76 -13.11 7.98
N GLU A 104 -9.40 -13.05 6.84
CA GLU A 104 -9.82 -14.24 6.06
C GLU A 104 -8.67 -14.86 5.26
N GLY A 105 -7.52 -14.19 5.20
CA GLY A 105 -6.33 -14.60 4.46
C GLY A 105 -5.09 -13.86 4.93
N PRO A 106 -3.95 -14.06 4.24
CA PRO A 106 -2.68 -13.41 4.61
C PRO A 106 -2.80 -11.89 4.49
N LEU A 107 -2.15 -11.15 5.41
CA LEU A 107 -2.14 -9.68 5.39
C LEU A 107 -1.30 -9.12 4.25
N VAL A 108 -0.34 -9.88 3.75
CA VAL A 108 0.51 -9.55 2.59
C VAL A 108 0.47 -10.71 1.61
N SER A 109 0.23 -10.39 0.34
CA SER A 109 0.40 -11.34 -0.76
C SER A 109 1.79 -11.14 -1.34
N THR A 110 2.52 -12.24 -1.53
CA THR A 110 3.90 -12.24 -2.04
C THR A 110 4.04 -13.13 -3.26
N ALA A 111 4.99 -12.79 -4.11
CA ALA A 111 5.45 -13.60 -5.22
C ALA A 111 6.98 -13.49 -5.34
N GLN A 112 7.60 -14.47 -6.00
CA GLN A 112 9.02 -14.48 -6.28
C GLN A 112 9.25 -14.75 -7.76
N PHE A 113 10.20 -14.05 -8.35
CA PHE A 113 10.63 -14.26 -9.71
C PHE A 113 12.13 -14.59 -9.70
N ALA A 114 12.51 -15.71 -10.32
CA ALA A 114 13.91 -16.11 -10.42
C ALA A 114 14.63 -15.26 -11.48
N ILE A 115 15.77 -14.70 -11.11
CA ILE A 115 16.64 -13.95 -12.01
C ILE A 115 17.81 -14.87 -12.38
N ASP A 116 18.08 -15.01 -13.67
CA ASP A 116 19.20 -15.79 -14.15
C ASP A 116 20.52 -15.20 -13.59
N PRO A 117 21.32 -15.98 -12.85
CA PRO A 117 22.57 -15.48 -12.27
C PRO A 117 23.61 -15.05 -13.31
N ASP A 118 23.53 -15.57 -14.53
CA ASP A 118 24.41 -15.24 -15.65
C ASP A 118 23.78 -14.16 -16.58
N GLY A 119 22.54 -13.76 -16.31
CA GLY A 119 21.80 -12.74 -17.06
C GLY A 119 22.04 -11.31 -16.55
N ASP A 120 21.72 -10.35 -17.40
CA ASP A 120 21.67 -8.95 -17.01
C ASP A 120 20.40 -8.69 -16.19
N TRP A 121 20.57 -8.48 -14.90
CA TRP A 121 19.44 -8.28 -14.00
C TRP A 121 18.68 -6.97 -14.30
N GLU A 122 19.32 -5.97 -14.88
CA GLU A 122 18.67 -4.70 -15.28
C GLU A 122 17.69 -4.96 -16.43
N GLU A 123 18.14 -5.67 -17.47
CA GLU A 123 17.30 -6.04 -18.60
C GLU A 123 16.13 -6.94 -18.17
N ILE A 124 16.39 -7.93 -17.31
CA ILE A 124 15.36 -8.85 -16.76
C ILE A 124 14.32 -8.07 -15.94
N LYS A 125 14.77 -7.12 -15.12
CA LYS A 125 13.91 -6.23 -14.35
C LYS A 125 13.02 -5.40 -15.26
N GLU A 126 13.61 -4.73 -16.27
CA GLU A 126 12.88 -3.89 -17.21
C GLU A 126 11.82 -4.69 -17.96
N GLU A 127 12.16 -5.84 -18.52
CA GLU A 127 11.20 -6.73 -19.17
C GLU A 127 10.06 -7.14 -18.24
N PHE A 128 10.36 -7.51 -16.99
CA PHE A 128 9.34 -7.86 -16.02
C PHE A 128 8.40 -6.69 -15.73
N GLN A 129 8.93 -5.49 -15.54
CA GLN A 129 8.15 -4.28 -15.25
C GLN A 129 7.27 -3.89 -16.43
N GLU A 130 7.76 -3.93 -17.67
CA GLU A 130 6.96 -3.69 -18.87
C GLU A 130 5.78 -4.67 -18.98
N ASN A 131 6.04 -5.97 -18.76
CA ASN A 131 5.00 -6.99 -18.78
C ASN A 131 4.00 -6.80 -17.65
N PHE A 132 4.45 -6.41 -16.45
CA PHE A 132 3.58 -6.11 -15.31
C PHE A 132 2.66 -4.92 -15.62
N GLU A 133 3.22 -3.80 -16.07
CA GLU A 133 2.43 -2.61 -16.42
C GLU A 133 1.43 -2.89 -17.55
N ALA A 134 1.83 -3.66 -18.56
CA ALA A 134 0.93 -4.08 -19.65
C ALA A 134 -0.23 -4.94 -19.13
N ALA A 135 0.01 -5.82 -18.15
CA ALA A 135 -1.02 -6.68 -17.56
C ALA A 135 -2.03 -5.92 -16.68
N LEU A 136 -1.64 -4.78 -16.10
CA LEU A 136 -2.55 -3.96 -15.28
C LEU A 136 -3.72 -3.39 -16.09
N ILE A 137 -3.49 -3.01 -17.35
CA ILE A 137 -4.47 -2.30 -18.19
C ILE A 137 -5.74 -3.14 -18.43
N PRO A 138 -5.68 -4.37 -18.99
CA PRO A 138 -6.86 -5.19 -19.21
C PRO A 138 -7.52 -5.65 -17.91
N ALA A 139 -6.79 -5.71 -16.81
CA ALA A 139 -7.31 -6.02 -15.50
C ALA A 139 -7.99 -4.81 -14.81
N MET A 140 -7.92 -3.61 -15.44
CA MET A 140 -8.50 -2.34 -14.97
C MET A 140 -7.82 -1.75 -13.72
N PHE A 141 -6.58 -2.14 -13.45
CA PHE A 141 -5.76 -1.45 -12.47
C PHE A 141 -5.12 -0.20 -13.07
N ILE A 142 -4.90 0.79 -12.21
CA ILE A 142 -4.23 2.05 -12.56
C ILE A 142 -2.92 2.09 -11.79
N ASN A 143 -1.82 2.33 -12.51
CA ASN A 143 -0.57 2.77 -11.91
C ASN A 143 -0.70 4.26 -11.59
N ALA A 144 -0.87 4.59 -10.30
CA ALA A 144 -1.06 5.95 -9.81
C ALA A 144 0.25 6.63 -9.40
N GLY A 145 1.36 5.89 -9.39
CA GLY A 145 2.67 6.42 -9.04
C GLY A 145 3.75 5.35 -8.94
N PHE A 146 4.98 5.80 -9.04
CA PHE A 146 6.19 4.98 -8.95
C PHE A 146 7.21 5.67 -8.05
N ASN A 147 7.94 4.89 -7.27
CA ASN A 147 9.00 5.38 -6.40
C ASN A 147 10.20 4.41 -6.41
N ASP A 148 11.37 4.91 -6.80
CA ASP A 148 12.63 4.20 -6.71
C ASP A 148 13.22 4.39 -5.30
N LEU A 149 12.98 3.42 -4.42
CA LEU A 149 13.52 3.43 -3.07
C LEU A 149 15.02 3.13 -3.04
N ASN A 150 15.55 2.39 -4.03
CA ASN A 150 16.96 2.08 -4.08
C ASN A 150 17.80 3.34 -4.27
N TYR A 151 17.37 4.23 -5.15
CA TYR A 151 18.00 5.54 -5.33
C TYR A 151 18.11 6.30 -3.99
N ASP A 152 17.01 6.36 -3.24
CA ASP A 152 16.99 7.02 -1.94
C ASP A 152 17.91 6.35 -0.90
N MET A 153 18.02 5.01 -0.95
CA MET A 153 18.91 4.24 -0.07
C MET A 153 20.38 4.46 -0.42
N GLU A 154 20.72 4.45 -1.70
CA GLU A 154 22.10 4.70 -2.18
C GLU A 154 22.58 6.12 -1.83
N GLU A 155 21.72 7.14 -1.99
CA GLU A 155 22.04 8.51 -1.51
C GLU A 155 22.31 8.55 -0.01
N SER A 156 21.75 7.62 0.77
CA SER A 156 22.02 7.48 2.21
C SER A 156 23.23 6.61 2.56
N GLY A 157 24.00 6.15 1.54
CA GLY A 157 25.13 5.25 1.67
C GLY A 157 24.78 3.80 1.95
N TYR A 158 23.57 3.35 1.59
CA TYR A 158 23.18 1.96 1.72
C TYR A 158 23.04 1.27 0.37
N GLU A 159 23.85 0.28 0.13
CA GLU A 159 23.95 -0.44 -1.14
C GLU A 159 23.50 -1.91 -1.02
N GLY A 160 22.40 -2.16 -0.32
CA GLY A 160 21.91 -3.53 -0.04
C GLY A 160 21.08 -4.16 -1.15
N TYR A 161 20.63 -3.38 -2.14
CA TYR A 161 19.78 -3.82 -3.22
C TYR A 161 20.43 -3.57 -4.58
N ASN A 162 20.09 -4.37 -5.58
CA ASN A 162 20.31 -4.04 -6.99
C ASN A 162 19.25 -3.03 -7.44
N PHE A 163 18.01 -3.26 -7.03
CA PHE A 163 16.90 -2.33 -7.19
C PHE A 163 15.88 -2.52 -6.07
N TYR A 164 15.08 -1.47 -5.82
CA TYR A 164 13.95 -1.52 -4.92
C TYR A 164 12.89 -0.50 -5.41
N ASP A 165 11.89 -0.99 -6.11
CA ASP A 165 10.86 -0.20 -6.77
C ASP A 165 9.52 -0.41 -6.08
N VAL A 166 8.73 0.66 -6.00
CA VAL A 166 7.37 0.62 -5.44
C VAL A 166 6.39 1.27 -6.38
N TYR A 167 5.37 0.52 -6.74
CA TYR A 167 4.23 0.97 -7.51
C TYR A 167 3.07 1.35 -6.58
N SER A 168 2.38 2.43 -6.90
CA SER A 168 1.10 2.78 -6.28
C SER A 168 -0.04 2.32 -7.17
N ILE A 169 -0.67 1.21 -6.84
CA ILE A 169 -1.69 0.57 -7.67
C ILE A 169 -3.09 0.86 -7.13
N CYS A 170 -3.98 1.26 -8.00
CA CYS A 170 -5.38 1.55 -7.65
C CYS A 170 -6.35 0.79 -8.56
N TYR A 171 -7.45 0.32 -7.98
CA TYR A 171 -8.61 -0.20 -8.71
C TYR A 171 -9.82 0.68 -8.33
N LEU A 172 -10.24 1.56 -9.24
CA LEU A 172 -11.23 2.60 -8.93
C LEU A 172 -12.58 2.03 -8.49
N GLU A 173 -13.02 0.92 -9.07
CA GLU A 173 -14.29 0.28 -8.68
C GLU A 173 -14.28 -0.15 -7.21
N VAL A 174 -13.14 -0.67 -6.72
CA VAL A 174 -12.98 -1.04 -5.30
C VAL A 174 -13.20 0.16 -4.42
N ILE A 175 -12.42 1.23 -4.65
CA ILE A 175 -12.53 2.40 -3.77
C ILE A 175 -13.89 3.08 -3.87
N TYR A 176 -14.51 3.10 -5.06
CA TYR A 176 -15.83 3.69 -5.25
C TYR A 176 -16.93 2.90 -4.55
N THR A 177 -16.84 1.59 -4.54
CA THR A 177 -17.81 0.72 -3.88
C THR A 177 -17.65 0.75 -2.36
N VAL A 178 -16.44 0.52 -1.89
CA VAL A 178 -16.15 0.41 -0.45
C VAL A 178 -16.31 1.75 0.27
N ALA A 179 -15.79 2.84 -0.30
CA ALA A 179 -15.78 4.14 0.38
C ALA A 179 -17.19 4.74 0.63
N ARG A 180 -18.22 4.30 -0.08
CA ARG A 180 -19.61 4.73 0.20
C ARG A 180 -20.02 4.39 1.62
N LYS A 181 -19.63 3.21 2.11
CA LYS A 181 -19.96 2.71 3.44
C LYS A 181 -18.80 2.95 4.41
N HIS A 182 -17.58 2.78 3.93
CA HIS A 182 -16.33 2.86 4.68
C HIS A 182 -15.39 3.90 4.07
N PRO A 183 -15.65 5.21 4.26
CA PRO A 183 -14.82 6.26 3.64
C PRO A 183 -13.38 6.27 4.14
N GLU A 184 -13.12 5.72 5.32
CA GLU A 184 -11.79 5.49 5.88
C GLU A 184 -10.95 4.47 5.12
N ALA A 185 -11.56 3.68 4.24
CA ALA A 185 -10.89 2.69 3.38
C ALA A 185 -9.76 3.28 2.53
N GLY A 186 -9.81 4.57 2.23
CA GLY A 186 -8.73 5.24 1.52
C GLY A 186 -7.40 5.27 2.25
N ALA A 187 -7.36 4.89 3.54
CA ALA A 187 -6.10 4.62 4.25
C ALA A 187 -5.29 3.46 3.65
N PHE A 188 -5.93 2.62 2.83
CA PHE A 188 -5.31 1.50 2.14
C PHE A 188 -5.09 1.75 0.63
N ALA A 189 -5.54 2.88 0.08
CA ALA A 189 -5.51 3.15 -1.36
C ALA A 189 -4.81 4.48 -1.69
N PRO A 190 -3.97 4.52 -2.76
CA PRO A 190 -3.55 3.38 -3.58
C PRO A 190 -2.74 2.37 -2.78
N CYS A 191 -2.82 1.08 -3.16
CA CYS A 191 -2.00 0.04 -2.54
C CYS A 191 -0.57 0.13 -3.08
N SER A 192 0.42 0.08 -2.18
CA SER A 192 1.81 0.01 -2.59
C SER A 192 2.21 -1.44 -2.89
N LEU A 193 2.72 -1.70 -4.09
CA LEU A 193 3.31 -2.97 -4.48
C LEU A 193 4.80 -2.77 -4.64
N TYR A 194 5.60 -3.49 -3.86
CA TYR A 194 7.05 -3.44 -3.97
C TYR A 194 7.59 -4.57 -4.83
N MET A 195 8.71 -4.29 -5.50
CA MET A 195 9.58 -5.24 -6.17
C MET A 195 11.01 -4.91 -5.82
N TYR A 196 11.78 -5.88 -5.32
CA TYR A 196 13.19 -5.66 -5.04
C TYR A 196 14.04 -6.89 -5.30
N GLN A 197 15.32 -6.68 -5.60
CA GLN A 197 16.37 -7.69 -5.56
C GLN A 197 17.47 -7.25 -4.61
N ARG A 198 17.78 -8.08 -3.62
CA ARG A 198 18.95 -7.84 -2.77
C ARG A 198 20.23 -8.17 -3.53
N LYS A 199 21.29 -7.38 -3.32
CA LYS A 199 22.63 -7.69 -3.87
C LYS A 199 23.06 -9.09 -3.48
N GLY A 200 23.56 -9.84 -4.44
CA GLY A 200 23.99 -11.23 -4.26
C GLY A 200 22.86 -12.26 -4.12
N LYS A 201 21.62 -11.89 -4.47
CA LYS A 201 20.50 -12.83 -4.58
C LYS A 201 19.98 -12.88 -6.01
N ASN A 202 19.60 -14.07 -6.45
CA ASN A 202 19.06 -14.32 -7.79
C ASN A 202 17.54 -14.44 -7.77
N THR A 203 16.90 -13.59 -6.98
CA THR A 203 15.45 -13.60 -6.81
C THR A 203 14.95 -12.17 -6.66
N MET A 204 13.97 -11.81 -7.46
CA MET A 204 13.12 -10.61 -7.23
C MET A 204 12.00 -11.01 -6.28
N GLU A 205 11.89 -10.26 -5.20
CA GLU A 205 10.82 -10.37 -4.23
C GLU A 205 9.73 -9.34 -4.55
N ILE A 206 8.49 -9.77 -4.57
CA ILE A 206 7.33 -8.93 -4.87
C ILE A 206 6.33 -9.06 -3.74
N GLY A 207 5.71 -7.97 -3.32
CA GLY A 207 4.66 -8.02 -2.31
C GLY A 207 3.74 -6.81 -2.33
N PHE A 208 2.49 -7.04 -1.93
CA PHE A 208 1.48 -5.99 -1.77
C PHE A 208 0.56 -6.29 -0.58
N PRO A 209 -0.01 -5.25 0.08
CA PRO A 209 -0.95 -5.46 1.17
C PRO A 209 -2.24 -6.05 0.61
N SER A 210 -2.66 -7.19 1.15
CA SER A 210 -3.85 -7.86 0.68
C SER A 210 -5.13 -7.11 1.07
N VAL A 211 -6.21 -7.36 0.36
CA VAL A 211 -7.53 -6.79 0.69
C VAL A 211 -8.12 -7.33 1.99
N TYR A 212 -7.58 -8.44 2.52
CA TYR A 212 -8.00 -8.99 3.81
C TYR A 212 -7.69 -8.03 4.97
N ASN A 213 -6.70 -7.12 4.78
CA ASN A 213 -6.51 -5.99 5.69
C ASN A 213 -7.72 -5.06 5.74
N TRP A 214 -8.29 -4.73 4.58
CA TRP A 214 -9.47 -3.87 4.50
C TRP A 214 -10.68 -4.55 5.14
N ILE A 215 -10.94 -5.81 4.76
CA ILE A 215 -12.07 -6.60 5.26
C ILE A 215 -12.03 -6.72 6.78
N ALA A 216 -10.86 -7.04 7.34
CA ALA A 216 -10.67 -7.18 8.78
C ALA A 216 -10.74 -5.84 9.51
N SER A 217 -9.94 -4.85 9.06
CA SER A 217 -9.79 -3.56 9.75
C SER A 217 -11.03 -2.68 9.66
N LEU A 218 -11.82 -2.80 8.60
CA LEU A 218 -13.05 -2.03 8.40
C LEU A 218 -14.30 -2.82 8.83
N ALA A 219 -14.13 -4.03 9.37
CA ALA A 219 -15.20 -4.94 9.75
C ALA A 219 -16.26 -5.12 8.65
N ILE A 220 -15.82 -5.24 7.39
CA ILE A 220 -16.71 -5.31 6.22
C ILE A 220 -17.61 -6.55 6.33
N GLU A 221 -18.92 -6.31 6.29
CA GLU A 221 -19.95 -7.35 6.35
C GLU A 221 -20.84 -7.37 5.11
N ASP A 222 -20.88 -6.26 4.41
CA ASP A 222 -21.72 -6.17 3.22
C ASP A 222 -21.06 -6.87 2.03
N LYS A 223 -21.88 -7.69 1.37
CA LYS A 223 -21.45 -8.55 0.27
C LYS A 223 -20.85 -7.77 -0.90
N GLU A 224 -21.35 -6.58 -1.20
CA GLU A 224 -20.90 -5.77 -2.34
C GLU A 224 -19.44 -5.32 -2.15
N SER A 225 -19.12 -4.75 -0.98
CA SER A 225 -17.76 -4.35 -0.65
C SER A 225 -16.81 -5.54 -0.54
N HIS A 226 -17.26 -6.64 0.07
CA HIS A 226 -16.46 -7.85 0.20
C HIS A 226 -16.12 -8.45 -1.18
N ASP A 227 -17.12 -8.66 -2.04
CA ASP A 227 -16.93 -9.30 -3.34
C ASP A 227 -16.00 -8.50 -4.26
N VAL A 228 -16.12 -7.16 -4.29
CA VAL A 228 -15.26 -6.32 -5.13
C VAL A 228 -13.80 -6.33 -4.64
N LEU A 229 -13.58 -6.37 -3.33
CA LEU A 229 -12.25 -6.50 -2.75
C LEU A 229 -11.61 -7.84 -3.11
N VAL A 230 -12.31 -8.95 -2.86
CA VAL A 230 -11.80 -10.29 -3.17
C VAL A 230 -11.59 -10.48 -4.68
N MET A 231 -12.42 -9.89 -5.52
CA MET A 231 -12.23 -9.91 -6.97
C MET A 231 -10.94 -9.20 -7.37
N ALA A 232 -10.66 -8.01 -6.82
CA ALA A 232 -9.42 -7.28 -7.10
C ALA A 232 -8.18 -8.04 -6.60
N GLN A 233 -8.25 -8.65 -5.41
CA GLN A 233 -7.20 -9.52 -4.88
C GLN A 233 -6.83 -10.63 -5.85
N LYS A 234 -7.84 -11.39 -6.28
CA LYS A 234 -7.65 -12.52 -7.21
C LYS A 234 -7.07 -12.09 -8.56
N LYS A 235 -7.48 -10.92 -9.07
CA LYS A 235 -6.92 -10.38 -10.32
C LYS A 235 -5.43 -10.08 -10.17
N MET A 236 -5.01 -9.39 -9.10
CA MET A 236 -3.60 -9.08 -8.89
C MET A 236 -2.77 -10.35 -8.67
N GLU A 237 -3.26 -11.29 -7.87
CA GLU A 237 -2.59 -12.58 -7.68
C GLU A 237 -2.46 -13.38 -8.98
N ALA A 238 -3.46 -13.33 -9.86
CA ALA A 238 -3.39 -13.98 -11.18
C ALA A 238 -2.32 -13.35 -12.07
N ILE A 239 -2.23 -12.02 -12.11
CA ILE A 239 -1.17 -11.30 -12.84
C ILE A 239 0.20 -11.73 -12.34
N LEU A 240 0.44 -11.65 -11.04
CA LEU A 240 1.75 -12.02 -10.48
C LEU A 240 2.07 -13.49 -10.71
N LYS A 241 1.11 -14.38 -10.56
CA LYS A 241 1.29 -15.82 -10.83
C LYS A 241 1.68 -16.09 -12.30
N GLU A 242 1.05 -15.40 -13.25
CA GLU A 242 1.36 -15.55 -14.67
C GLU A 242 2.79 -15.06 -14.99
N LEU A 243 3.16 -13.91 -14.45
CA LEU A 243 4.47 -13.31 -14.68
C LEU A 243 5.62 -14.07 -13.99
N THR A 244 5.35 -14.71 -12.86
CA THR A 244 6.36 -15.46 -12.09
C THR A 244 6.40 -16.96 -12.39
N ALA A 245 5.56 -17.45 -13.30
CA ALA A 245 5.51 -18.87 -13.68
C ALA A 245 6.54 -19.29 -14.76
N LYS A 246 7.39 -18.36 -15.19
CA LYS A 246 8.39 -18.56 -16.26
C LYS A 246 9.70 -19.10 -15.72
#